data_ebf2509dc5d7ddd8b2cfda734d434033
#
_entry.id   ebf2509dc5d7ddd8b2cfda734d434033
#
_cell.length_a   1.000
_cell.length_b   1.000
_cell.length_c   1.000
_cell.angle_alpha   90.00
_cell.angle_beta   90.00
_cell.angle_gamma   90.00
#
_symmetry.space_group_name_H-M   'P 1'
#
loop_
_entity.id
_entity.type
_entity.pdbx_description
1 polymer ?
#
loop_
_entity_poly.entity_id
_entity_poly.type
_entity_poly.pdbx_seq_one_letter_code
_entity_poly.pdbx_strand_id
1 'polypeptide(L)'
;MKKTFFAVLAILTLLTGCFKSENTNTVSTDGSTSMEKVIGILGEVFTENNKGVNFTYNPTGSGTGISSVLENRCDIGLSSRNLKQSEIEKGLTETILAYDGIAIIVNKENPISNLQLETLEKIFTGVITNWKEIGGSDSEIVLIGREAGSGTRDGFESITKTSGKCKYRQELTSTGDVIATVSGNPFAIGYASVASVKDSVKLLSINNVLPSNQTIKSGSYEIQRPFVMVTKKDVPLSKWAQEFFDFALSPDANKWIEKAGVVPAN
;
A
#
# COMPACT_ATOMS: atom_id res chain seq x y z
N MET A 1 76.39 35.06 14.69
CA MET A 1 75.11 34.81 15.39
C MET A 1 73.97 35.27 14.47
N LYS A 2 73.37 34.36 13.73
CA LYS A 2 72.20 34.65 12.83
C LYS A 2 70.98 34.07 13.50
N LYS A 3 70.01 34.94 13.90
CA LYS A 3 68.71 34.54 14.44
C LYS A 3 67.77 34.33 13.29
N THR A 4 67.35 33.08 13.00
CA THR A 4 66.31 32.71 12.06
C THR A 4 64.95 32.83 12.76
N PHE A 5 64.10 33.70 12.25
CA PHE A 5 62.70 33.87 12.66
C PHE A 5 61.84 32.87 11.89
N PHE A 6 61.24 31.88 12.55
CA PHE A 6 60.24 30.99 11.98
C PHE A 6 58.86 31.68 12.08
N ALA A 7 58.31 32.07 10.95
CA ALA A 7 56.92 32.53 10.85
C ALA A 7 56.03 31.32 10.71
N VAL A 8 55.22 31.03 11.73
CA VAL A 8 54.16 30.03 11.68
C VAL A 8 52.94 30.66 11.03
N LEU A 9 52.66 30.29 9.77
CA LEU A 9 51.47 30.70 9.04
C LEU A 9 50.31 29.76 9.44
N ALA A 10 49.42 30.23 10.32
CA ALA A 10 48.20 29.51 10.68
C ALA A 10 47.20 29.59 9.53
N ILE A 11 47.06 28.49 8.79
CA ILE A 11 46.02 28.33 7.77
C ILE A 11 44.69 28.05 8.50
N LEU A 12 43.85 29.07 8.60
CA LEU A 12 42.48 28.97 9.10
C LEU A 12 41.60 28.40 7.95
N THR A 13 41.46 27.09 7.87
CA THR A 13 40.52 26.47 6.95
C THR A 13 39.08 26.75 7.39
N LEU A 14 38.45 27.72 6.75
CA LEU A 14 37.02 27.95 6.81
C LEU A 14 36.32 26.71 6.20
N LEU A 15 35.88 25.79 7.04
CA LEU A 15 34.90 24.79 6.72
C LEU A 15 33.56 25.50 6.48
N THR A 16 33.34 26.01 5.26
CA THR A 16 32.03 26.35 4.78
C THR A 16 31.28 25.04 4.60
N GLY A 17 30.60 24.60 5.66
CA GLY A 17 29.59 23.55 5.57
C GLY A 17 28.57 24.01 4.54
N CYS A 18 28.54 23.37 3.37
CA CYS A 18 27.44 23.47 2.46
C CYS A 18 26.17 22.94 3.19
N PHE A 19 25.47 23.83 3.87
CA PHE A 19 24.05 23.64 4.13
C PHE A 19 23.37 23.65 2.77
N LYS A 20 23.24 22.48 2.19
CA LYS A 20 22.37 22.25 1.04
C LYS A 20 20.95 22.47 1.55
N SER A 21 20.46 23.69 1.42
CA SER A 21 19.04 23.96 1.47
C SER A 21 18.45 23.23 0.29
N GLU A 22 18.02 22.00 0.50
CA GLU A 22 17.19 21.28 -0.45
C GLU A 22 15.80 21.91 -0.42
N ASN A 23 15.69 23.08 -1.07
CA ASN A 23 14.43 23.60 -1.52
C ASN A 23 14.00 22.77 -2.74
N THR A 24 13.84 21.48 -2.54
CA THR A 24 13.31 20.61 -3.57
C THR A 24 11.81 20.83 -3.62
N ASN A 25 11.33 21.43 -4.72
CA ASN A 25 9.90 21.49 -5.03
C ASN A 25 9.39 20.08 -5.36
N THR A 26 9.64 19.13 -4.45
CA THR A 26 9.34 17.71 -4.66
C THR A 26 8.59 17.19 -3.45
N VAL A 27 7.56 16.39 -3.71
CA VAL A 27 6.91 15.51 -2.75
C VAL A 27 7.29 14.08 -3.10
N SER A 28 7.89 13.38 -2.16
CA SER A 28 8.30 11.97 -2.34
C SER A 28 7.44 11.04 -1.50
N THR A 29 6.82 10.05 -2.14
CA THR A 29 6.02 9.02 -1.49
C THR A 29 6.52 7.63 -1.86
N ASP A 30 6.43 6.68 -0.94
CA ASP A 30 6.91 5.31 -1.12
C ASP A 30 5.99 4.34 -0.38
N GLY A 31 5.70 3.18 -0.95
CA GLY A 31 5.00 2.13 -0.21
C GLY A 31 3.97 1.32 -0.99
N SER A 32 2.80 1.16 -0.40
CA SER A 32 1.77 0.20 -0.80
C SER A 32 1.38 0.23 -2.27
N THR A 33 1.63 -0.83 -3.00
CA THR A 33 1.22 -1.01 -4.42
C THR A 33 -0.31 -1.01 -4.61
N SER A 34 -1.09 -1.21 -3.56
CA SER A 34 -2.56 -1.13 -3.61
C SER A 34 -3.07 0.31 -3.65
N MET A 35 -2.24 1.28 -3.24
CA MET A 35 -2.59 2.70 -3.23
C MET A 35 -2.24 3.40 -4.56
N GLU A 36 -1.63 2.70 -5.51
CA GLU A 36 -1.11 3.27 -6.77
C GLU A 36 -2.13 4.16 -7.47
N LYS A 37 -3.38 3.68 -7.63
CA LYS A 37 -4.40 4.43 -8.33
C LYS A 37 -4.83 5.69 -7.60
N VAL A 38 -5.05 5.63 -6.29
CA VAL A 38 -5.49 6.78 -5.50
C VAL A 38 -4.38 7.81 -5.36
N ILE A 39 -3.16 7.38 -5.07
CA ILE A 39 -2.01 8.27 -4.93
C ILE A 39 -1.60 8.88 -6.28
N GLY A 40 -1.69 8.10 -7.37
CA GLY A 40 -1.45 8.63 -8.72
C GLY A 40 -2.41 9.77 -9.07
N ILE A 41 -3.71 9.58 -8.86
CA ILE A 41 -4.73 10.61 -9.11
C ILE A 41 -4.50 11.85 -8.21
N LEU A 42 -4.27 11.66 -6.91
CA LEU A 42 -4.05 12.78 -5.99
C LEU A 42 -2.76 13.54 -6.33
N GLY A 43 -1.68 12.84 -6.68
CA GLY A 43 -0.42 13.45 -7.09
C GLY A 43 -0.54 14.25 -8.40
N GLU A 44 -1.28 13.72 -9.39
CA GLU A 44 -1.57 14.41 -10.65
C GLU A 44 -2.34 15.71 -10.38
N VAL A 45 -3.45 15.64 -9.66
CA VAL A 45 -4.27 16.81 -9.32
C VAL A 45 -3.48 17.84 -8.52
N PHE A 46 -2.66 17.39 -7.57
CA PHE A 46 -1.83 18.28 -6.76
C PHE A 46 -0.81 19.03 -7.64
N THR A 47 -0.13 18.36 -8.54
CA THR A 47 0.87 19.00 -9.44
C THR A 47 0.24 19.89 -10.49
N GLU A 48 -0.96 19.57 -10.95
CA GLU A 48 -1.72 20.46 -11.85
C GLU A 48 -2.03 21.81 -11.19
N ASN A 49 -2.35 21.81 -9.90
CA ASN A 49 -2.67 23.00 -9.12
C ASN A 49 -1.42 23.74 -8.58
N ASN A 50 -0.27 23.07 -8.51
CA ASN A 50 0.97 23.61 -7.96
C ASN A 50 2.10 23.53 -8.98
N LYS A 51 2.06 24.43 -9.97
CA LYS A 51 3.04 24.46 -11.07
C LYS A 51 4.48 24.55 -10.57
N GLY A 52 5.34 23.69 -11.09
CA GLY A 52 6.76 23.61 -10.70
C GLY A 52 7.04 22.70 -9.49
N VAL A 53 6.03 22.05 -8.93
CA VAL A 53 6.18 20.98 -7.93
C VAL A 53 6.24 19.63 -8.64
N ASN A 54 7.21 18.80 -8.25
CA ASN A 54 7.30 17.41 -8.70
C ASN A 54 6.70 16.49 -7.62
N PHE A 55 5.92 15.51 -8.05
CA PHE A 55 5.39 14.47 -7.20
C PHE A 55 5.96 13.12 -7.63
N THR A 56 6.47 12.34 -6.68
CA THR A 56 7.00 11.00 -6.94
C THR A 56 6.31 9.97 -6.06
N TYR A 57 6.00 8.84 -6.65
CA TYR A 57 5.46 7.67 -5.93
C TYR A 57 6.20 6.41 -6.37
N ASN A 58 6.76 5.69 -5.39
CA ASN A 58 7.43 4.42 -5.58
C ASN A 58 6.59 3.28 -5.01
N PRO A 59 5.98 2.42 -5.83
CA PRO A 59 5.14 1.31 -5.36
C PRO A 59 5.98 0.11 -4.90
N THR A 60 6.54 0.16 -3.70
CA THR A 60 7.51 -0.81 -3.16
C THR A 60 6.92 -1.78 -2.12
N GLY A 61 5.67 -1.57 -1.70
CA GLY A 61 5.02 -2.32 -0.62
C GLY A 61 5.01 -1.58 0.71
N SER A 62 3.99 -1.87 1.56
CA SER A 62 3.74 -1.12 2.80
C SER A 62 4.92 -1.14 3.77
N GLY A 63 5.56 -2.29 3.96
CA GLY A 63 6.71 -2.41 4.86
C GLY A 63 7.89 -1.56 4.41
N THR A 64 8.17 -1.53 3.10
CA THR A 64 9.23 -0.69 2.53
C THR A 64 8.90 0.78 2.68
N GLY A 65 7.66 1.21 2.40
CA GLY A 65 7.24 2.60 2.59
C GLY A 65 7.39 3.08 4.04
N ILE A 66 7.00 2.24 5.00
CA ILE A 66 7.19 2.51 6.44
C ILE A 66 8.67 2.66 6.79
N SER A 67 9.53 1.77 6.28
CA SER A 67 10.98 1.85 6.49
C SER A 67 11.59 3.08 5.82
N SER A 68 11.10 3.45 4.63
CA SER A 68 11.57 4.63 3.88
C SER A 68 11.36 5.93 4.66
N VAL A 69 10.24 6.07 5.38
CA VAL A 69 10.02 7.20 6.28
C VAL A 69 11.00 7.18 7.46
N LEU A 70 11.17 6.04 8.12
CA LEU A 70 12.13 5.91 9.23
C LEU A 70 13.55 6.33 8.83
N GLU A 71 13.97 5.97 7.63
CA GLU A 71 15.30 6.20 7.07
C GLU A 71 15.42 7.55 6.33
N ASN A 72 14.40 8.40 6.33
CA ASN A 72 14.35 9.68 5.59
C ASN A 72 14.58 9.52 4.07
N ARG A 73 14.12 8.42 3.47
CA ARG A 73 14.19 8.19 2.02
C ARG A 73 12.98 8.71 1.25
N CYS A 74 11.89 9.00 1.95
CA CYS A 74 10.72 9.69 1.41
C CYS A 74 10.07 10.58 2.47
N ASP A 75 9.24 11.51 2.03
CA ASP A 75 8.49 12.42 2.91
C ASP A 75 7.31 11.71 3.59
N ILE A 76 6.55 10.93 2.81
CA ILE A 76 5.33 10.26 3.26
C ILE A 76 5.38 8.78 2.86
N GLY A 77 5.27 7.90 3.84
CA GLY A 77 5.09 6.47 3.63
C GLY A 77 3.62 6.13 3.36
N LEU A 78 3.39 5.13 2.53
CA LEU A 78 2.06 4.68 2.15
C LEU A 78 1.87 3.23 2.61
N SER A 79 0.86 3.00 3.43
CA SER A 79 0.57 1.66 3.93
C SER A 79 -0.89 1.28 3.72
N SER A 80 -1.12 0.05 3.41
CA SER A 80 -2.44 -0.55 3.28
C SER A 80 -2.79 -1.45 4.47
N ARG A 81 -2.28 -1.08 5.62
CA ARG A 81 -2.60 -1.57 6.97
C ARG A 81 -2.23 -0.52 8.00
N ASN A 82 -2.77 -0.63 9.19
CA ASN A 82 -2.32 0.19 10.31
C ASN A 82 -0.85 -0.10 10.66
N LEU A 83 -0.20 0.84 11.32
CA LEU A 83 1.12 0.64 11.89
C LEU A 83 1.08 -0.42 12.99
N LYS A 84 2.12 -1.24 13.05
CA LYS A 84 2.35 -2.13 14.17
C LYS A 84 2.80 -1.32 15.38
N GLN A 85 2.54 -1.82 16.59
CA GLN A 85 2.97 -1.16 17.82
C GLN A 85 4.49 -0.84 17.81
N SER A 86 5.29 -1.78 17.32
CA SER A 86 6.76 -1.59 17.18
C SER A 86 7.17 -0.52 16.16
N GLU A 87 6.30 -0.16 15.21
CA GLU A 87 6.54 0.91 14.24
C GLU A 87 6.18 2.27 14.87
N ILE A 88 5.09 2.32 15.65
CA ILE A 88 4.70 3.50 16.43
C ILE A 88 5.78 3.84 17.48
N GLU A 89 6.30 2.85 18.18
CA GLU A 89 7.38 3.01 19.18
C GLU A 89 8.68 3.52 18.58
N LYS A 90 8.90 3.32 17.28
CA LYS A 90 10.02 3.93 16.53
C LYS A 90 9.78 5.39 16.13
N GLY A 91 8.69 5.99 16.58
CA GLY A 91 8.38 7.40 16.32
C GLY A 91 7.66 7.66 15.01
N LEU A 92 6.85 6.69 14.53
CA LEU A 92 5.97 6.90 13.39
C LEU A 92 4.55 7.24 13.84
N THR A 93 3.86 7.99 12.98
CA THR A 93 2.44 8.31 13.10
C THR A 93 1.72 7.91 11.81
N GLU A 94 0.50 7.41 11.91
CA GLU A 94 -0.35 7.13 10.78
C GLU A 94 -1.57 8.06 10.74
N THR A 95 -2.00 8.40 9.54
CA THR A 95 -3.25 9.11 9.29
C THR A 95 -4.04 8.36 8.22
N ILE A 96 -5.29 8.02 8.52
CA ILE A 96 -6.14 7.29 7.59
C ILE A 96 -6.56 8.23 6.46
N LEU A 97 -6.24 7.84 5.23
CA LEU A 97 -6.64 8.52 3.99
C LEU A 97 -8.01 8.02 3.50
N ALA A 98 -8.18 6.71 3.50
CA ALA A 98 -9.35 6.05 2.91
C ALA A 98 -9.50 4.62 3.43
N TYR A 99 -10.64 3.99 3.10
CA TYR A 99 -10.87 2.55 3.31
C TYR A 99 -10.99 1.84 1.96
N ASP A 100 -10.38 0.67 1.88
CA ASP A 100 -10.37 -0.19 0.69
C ASP A 100 -10.76 -1.63 1.06
N GLY A 101 -11.49 -2.28 0.15
CA GLY A 101 -11.78 -3.71 0.26
C GLY A 101 -10.63 -4.56 -0.25
N ILE A 102 -10.39 -5.69 0.39
CA ILE A 102 -9.52 -6.73 -0.15
C ILE A 102 -10.40 -7.72 -0.90
N ALA A 103 -10.44 -7.59 -2.22
CA ALA A 103 -11.20 -8.46 -3.09
C ALA A 103 -10.57 -9.84 -3.16
N ILE A 104 -11.36 -10.89 -3.08
CA ILE A 104 -10.96 -12.24 -3.46
C ILE A 104 -11.23 -12.40 -4.95
N ILE A 105 -10.19 -12.76 -5.68
CA ILE A 105 -10.21 -12.82 -7.15
C ILE A 105 -9.88 -14.21 -7.65
N VAL A 106 -10.57 -14.59 -8.72
CA VAL A 106 -10.32 -15.85 -9.47
C VAL A 106 -10.29 -15.55 -10.97
N ASN A 107 -9.82 -16.48 -11.75
CA ASN A 107 -9.93 -16.41 -13.21
C ASN A 107 -11.40 -16.32 -13.64
N LYS A 108 -11.68 -15.67 -14.76
CA LYS A 108 -13.06 -15.52 -15.29
C LYS A 108 -13.75 -16.84 -15.59
N GLU A 109 -13.00 -17.86 -15.97
CA GLU A 109 -13.50 -19.20 -16.29
C GLU A 109 -13.87 -20.02 -15.04
N ASN A 110 -13.44 -19.60 -13.85
CA ASN A 110 -13.76 -20.29 -12.61
C ASN A 110 -15.28 -20.21 -12.34
N PRO A 111 -16.01 -21.31 -12.12
CA PRO A 111 -17.46 -21.30 -11.92
C PRO A 111 -17.89 -20.72 -10.56
N ILE A 112 -17.00 -20.70 -9.57
CA ILE A 112 -17.32 -20.23 -8.22
C ILE A 112 -17.57 -18.71 -8.24
N SER A 113 -18.63 -18.27 -7.54
CA SER A 113 -19.00 -16.84 -7.44
C SER A 113 -19.10 -16.32 -6.01
N ASN A 114 -19.16 -17.23 -5.03
CA ASN A 114 -19.28 -16.89 -3.62
C ASN A 114 -18.55 -17.89 -2.75
N LEU A 115 -17.91 -17.40 -1.68
CA LEU A 115 -17.30 -18.22 -0.64
C LEU A 115 -17.77 -17.74 0.73
N GLN A 116 -17.88 -18.67 1.69
CA GLN A 116 -17.94 -18.28 3.10
C GLN A 116 -16.53 -17.96 3.60
N LEU A 117 -16.42 -17.05 4.56
CA LEU A 117 -15.12 -16.66 5.12
C LEU A 117 -14.35 -17.86 5.70
N GLU A 118 -15.06 -18.80 6.34
CA GLU A 118 -14.46 -20.04 6.84
C GLU A 118 -13.94 -20.96 5.72
N THR A 119 -14.62 -20.98 4.56
CA THR A 119 -14.16 -21.74 3.40
C THR A 119 -12.90 -21.12 2.84
N LEU A 120 -12.83 -19.78 2.80
CA LEU A 120 -11.64 -19.06 2.37
C LEU A 120 -10.44 -19.36 3.30
N GLU A 121 -10.65 -19.39 4.62
CA GLU A 121 -9.62 -19.81 5.59
C GLU A 121 -9.10 -21.21 5.27
N LYS A 122 -10.00 -22.19 5.06
CA LYS A 122 -9.64 -23.58 4.73
C LYS A 122 -8.87 -23.71 3.42
N ILE A 123 -9.22 -22.92 2.41
CA ILE A 123 -8.50 -22.86 1.13
C ILE A 123 -7.08 -22.36 1.35
N PHE A 124 -6.92 -21.18 1.97
CA PHE A 124 -5.61 -20.57 2.12
C PHE A 124 -4.70 -21.30 3.11
N THR A 125 -5.24 -22.06 4.05
CA THR A 125 -4.46 -22.92 4.96
C THR A 125 -4.17 -24.31 4.39
N GLY A 126 -4.67 -24.64 3.19
CA GLY A 126 -4.43 -25.91 2.51
C GLY A 126 -5.24 -27.07 3.06
N VAL A 127 -6.35 -26.80 3.75
CA VAL A 127 -7.33 -27.83 4.17
C VAL A 127 -8.21 -28.24 2.99
N ILE A 128 -8.62 -27.26 2.17
CA ILE A 128 -9.29 -27.47 0.88
C ILE A 128 -8.27 -27.19 -0.21
N THR A 129 -7.99 -28.16 -1.04
CA THR A 129 -6.93 -28.07 -2.05
C THR A 129 -7.42 -28.28 -3.47
N ASN A 130 -8.67 -28.72 -3.65
CA ASN A 130 -9.26 -28.99 -4.97
C ASN A 130 -10.59 -28.23 -5.12
N TRP A 131 -10.77 -27.57 -6.27
CA TRP A 131 -11.99 -26.81 -6.55
C TRP A 131 -13.26 -27.63 -6.48
N LYS A 132 -13.23 -28.95 -6.79
CA LYS A 132 -14.40 -29.83 -6.69
C LYS A 132 -14.96 -29.94 -5.28
N GLU A 133 -14.16 -29.76 -4.25
CA GLU A 133 -14.59 -29.81 -2.86
C GLU A 133 -15.60 -28.70 -2.52
N ILE A 134 -15.62 -27.65 -3.35
CA ILE A 134 -16.50 -26.49 -3.18
C ILE A 134 -17.38 -26.21 -4.41
N GLY A 135 -17.59 -27.25 -5.26
CA GLY A 135 -18.51 -27.18 -6.42
C GLY A 135 -17.88 -26.65 -7.71
N GLY A 136 -16.56 -26.57 -7.79
CA GLY A 136 -15.82 -26.25 -8.99
C GLY A 136 -15.37 -27.46 -9.80
N SER A 137 -14.42 -27.25 -10.71
CA SER A 137 -13.81 -28.30 -11.52
C SER A 137 -12.92 -29.24 -10.68
N ASP A 138 -12.67 -30.46 -11.15
CA ASP A 138 -11.71 -31.38 -10.53
C ASP A 138 -10.27 -30.94 -10.88
N SER A 139 -9.78 -29.94 -10.14
CA SER A 139 -8.48 -29.31 -10.36
C SER A 139 -7.92 -28.76 -9.05
N GLU A 140 -6.59 -28.83 -8.89
CA GLU A 140 -5.90 -28.27 -7.72
C GLU A 140 -6.08 -26.73 -7.67
N ILE A 141 -6.30 -26.20 -6.47
CA ILE A 141 -6.38 -24.75 -6.24
C ILE A 141 -4.96 -24.17 -6.21
N VAL A 142 -4.68 -23.18 -7.06
CA VAL A 142 -3.40 -22.48 -7.10
C VAL A 142 -3.50 -21.18 -6.30
N LEU A 143 -2.87 -21.15 -5.12
CA LEU A 143 -2.92 -20.01 -4.20
C LEU A 143 -1.88 -18.96 -4.60
N ILE A 144 -2.34 -17.77 -4.96
CA ILE A 144 -1.49 -16.62 -5.29
C ILE A 144 -1.58 -15.60 -4.15
N GLY A 145 -0.45 -15.31 -3.53
CA GLY A 145 -0.35 -14.35 -2.44
C GLY A 145 0.61 -13.21 -2.72
N ARG A 146 0.86 -12.46 -1.67
CA ARG A 146 1.80 -11.35 -1.67
C ARG A 146 3.00 -11.70 -0.79
N GLU A 147 4.10 -11.03 -1.06
CA GLU A 147 5.35 -11.12 -0.28
C GLU A 147 5.17 -10.70 1.19
N ALA A 148 6.13 -11.08 2.02
CA ALA A 148 6.23 -10.56 3.39
C ALA A 148 6.43 -9.04 3.37
N GLY A 149 5.72 -8.31 4.24
CA GLY A 149 5.73 -6.84 4.26
C GLY A 149 4.63 -6.18 3.42
N SER A 150 3.87 -6.95 2.64
CA SER A 150 2.67 -6.45 1.98
C SER A 150 1.56 -6.17 3.01
N GLY A 151 1.11 -4.91 3.07
CA GLY A 151 -0.03 -4.55 3.91
C GLY A 151 -1.34 -5.23 3.48
N THR A 152 -1.47 -5.59 2.19
CA THR A 152 -2.63 -6.36 1.70
C THR A 152 -2.60 -7.79 2.24
N ARG A 153 -1.42 -8.42 2.28
CA ARG A 153 -1.23 -9.73 2.90
C ARG A 153 -1.55 -9.66 4.39
N ASP A 154 -0.94 -8.71 5.10
CA ASP A 154 -1.15 -8.55 6.55
C ASP A 154 -2.65 -8.35 6.87
N GLY A 155 -3.35 -7.50 6.10
CA GLY A 155 -4.79 -7.28 6.27
C GLY A 155 -5.62 -8.52 5.96
N PHE A 156 -5.37 -9.17 4.83
CA PHE A 156 -6.04 -10.40 4.43
C PHE A 156 -5.87 -11.51 5.47
N GLU A 157 -4.64 -11.84 5.81
CA GLU A 157 -4.32 -12.92 6.74
C GLU A 157 -4.86 -12.65 8.16
N SER A 158 -4.88 -11.39 8.59
CA SER A 158 -5.45 -11.00 9.88
C SER A 158 -6.97 -11.23 9.92
N ILE A 159 -7.69 -10.75 8.92
CA ILE A 159 -9.16 -10.85 8.87
C ILE A 159 -9.62 -12.30 8.69
N THR A 160 -8.92 -13.07 7.85
CA THR A 160 -9.21 -14.47 7.59
C THR A 160 -8.64 -15.42 8.65
N LYS A 161 -7.94 -14.91 9.68
CA LYS A 161 -7.28 -15.68 10.76
C LYS A 161 -6.24 -16.70 10.25
N THR A 162 -5.61 -16.38 9.13
CA THR A 162 -4.63 -17.24 8.45
C THR A 162 -3.18 -16.77 8.61
N SER A 163 -2.90 -15.80 9.49
CA SER A 163 -1.57 -15.22 9.67
C SER A 163 -0.49 -16.28 9.88
N GLY A 164 0.48 -16.31 8.96
CA GLY A 164 1.58 -17.27 8.95
C GLY A 164 1.21 -18.72 8.63
N LYS A 165 -0.05 -19.00 8.24
CA LYS A 165 -0.54 -20.34 7.92
C LYS A 165 -0.81 -20.58 6.44
N CYS A 166 -0.86 -19.51 5.63
CA CYS A 166 -1.16 -19.60 4.21
C CYS A 166 -0.15 -20.45 3.45
N LYS A 167 -0.66 -21.26 2.51
CA LYS A 167 0.14 -22.19 1.68
C LYS A 167 0.25 -21.66 0.25
N TYR A 168 0.75 -20.43 0.10
CA TYR A 168 0.91 -19.82 -1.21
C TYR A 168 1.78 -20.65 -2.14
N ARG A 169 1.33 -20.86 -3.38
CA ARG A 169 2.12 -21.43 -4.46
C ARG A 169 3.10 -20.41 -5.02
N GLN A 170 2.68 -19.13 -5.05
CA GLN A 170 3.50 -18.00 -5.46
C GLN A 170 3.24 -16.82 -4.53
N GLU A 171 4.31 -16.11 -4.18
CA GLU A 171 4.28 -14.83 -3.47
C GLU A 171 4.81 -13.74 -4.41
N LEU A 172 3.99 -12.72 -4.68
CA LEU A 172 4.27 -11.70 -5.68
C LEU A 172 4.45 -10.33 -5.03
N THR A 173 5.23 -9.46 -5.68
CA THR A 173 5.67 -8.19 -5.08
C THR A 173 4.71 -7.03 -5.30
N SER A 174 3.74 -7.16 -6.20
CA SER A 174 2.76 -6.09 -6.46
C SER A 174 1.32 -6.59 -6.55
N THR A 175 0.38 -5.69 -6.33
CA THR A 175 -1.06 -5.93 -6.54
C THR A 175 -1.35 -6.27 -8.01
N GLY A 176 -0.68 -5.58 -8.94
CA GLY A 176 -0.83 -5.82 -10.37
C GLY A 176 -0.39 -7.23 -10.80
N ASP A 177 0.72 -7.73 -10.24
CA ASP A 177 1.23 -9.06 -10.55
C ASP A 177 0.26 -10.16 -10.08
N VAL A 178 -0.37 -9.99 -8.91
CA VAL A 178 -1.39 -10.92 -8.42
C VAL A 178 -2.56 -10.98 -9.40
N ILE A 179 -3.07 -9.82 -9.83
CA ILE A 179 -4.19 -9.74 -10.79
C ILE A 179 -3.80 -10.40 -12.13
N ALA A 180 -2.62 -10.09 -12.65
CA ALA A 180 -2.13 -10.67 -13.90
C ALA A 180 -1.97 -12.19 -13.82
N THR A 181 -1.39 -12.69 -12.73
CA THR A 181 -1.18 -14.13 -12.52
C THR A 181 -2.51 -14.89 -12.40
N VAL A 182 -3.46 -14.35 -11.63
CA VAL A 182 -4.80 -14.95 -11.51
C VAL A 182 -5.56 -14.90 -12.84
N SER A 183 -5.43 -13.83 -13.60
CA SER A 183 -6.02 -13.70 -14.93
C SER A 183 -5.50 -14.75 -15.92
N GLY A 184 -4.23 -15.12 -15.82
CA GLY A 184 -3.58 -16.10 -16.71
C GLY A 184 -3.73 -17.57 -16.30
N ASN A 185 -4.31 -17.87 -15.13
CA ASN A 185 -4.43 -19.23 -14.62
C ASN A 185 -5.87 -19.58 -14.21
N PRO A 186 -6.58 -20.47 -14.94
CA PRO A 186 -7.97 -20.86 -14.65
C PRO A 186 -8.19 -21.42 -13.23
N PHE A 187 -7.16 -21.95 -12.61
CA PHE A 187 -7.23 -22.60 -11.30
C PHE A 187 -6.75 -21.72 -10.15
N ALA A 188 -6.33 -20.49 -10.46
CA ALA A 188 -5.80 -19.59 -9.45
C ALA A 188 -6.88 -18.89 -8.63
N ILE A 189 -6.58 -18.68 -7.36
CA ILE A 189 -7.27 -17.77 -6.45
C ILE A 189 -6.22 -16.86 -5.81
N GLY A 190 -6.56 -15.60 -5.65
CA GLY A 190 -5.71 -14.60 -5.00
C GLY A 190 -6.54 -13.49 -4.36
N TYR A 191 -5.86 -12.47 -3.88
CA TYR A 191 -6.49 -11.29 -3.31
C TYR A 191 -5.81 -10.00 -3.79
N ALA A 192 -6.60 -8.95 -3.94
CA ALA A 192 -6.14 -7.65 -4.42
C ALA A 192 -6.98 -6.51 -3.83
N SER A 193 -6.49 -5.28 -3.91
CA SER A 193 -7.31 -4.09 -3.64
C SER A 193 -8.49 -4.03 -4.59
N VAL A 194 -9.70 -3.78 -4.08
CA VAL A 194 -10.91 -3.57 -4.90
C VAL A 194 -10.68 -2.47 -5.93
N ALA A 195 -10.03 -1.38 -5.53
CA ALA A 195 -9.73 -0.25 -6.39
C ALA A 195 -8.80 -0.59 -7.58
N SER A 196 -8.00 -1.66 -7.46
CA SER A 196 -7.06 -2.11 -8.49
C SER A 196 -7.64 -3.16 -9.44
N VAL A 197 -8.75 -3.80 -9.07
CA VAL A 197 -9.34 -4.87 -9.89
C VAL A 197 -9.92 -4.30 -11.18
N LYS A 198 -9.65 -4.99 -12.28
CA LYS A 198 -10.15 -4.71 -13.62
C LYS A 198 -10.94 -5.93 -14.14
N ASP A 199 -11.54 -5.76 -15.31
CA ASP A 199 -12.32 -6.82 -15.96
C ASP A 199 -11.52 -8.07 -16.37
N SER A 200 -10.22 -8.14 -16.08
CA SER A 200 -9.39 -9.32 -16.41
C SER A 200 -9.60 -10.50 -15.46
N VAL A 201 -10.18 -10.28 -14.29
CA VAL A 201 -10.46 -11.31 -13.28
C VAL A 201 -11.90 -11.23 -12.80
N LYS A 202 -12.38 -12.27 -12.11
CA LYS A 202 -13.69 -12.31 -11.47
C LYS A 202 -13.56 -12.07 -9.97
N LEU A 203 -14.39 -11.18 -9.43
CA LEU A 203 -14.58 -10.95 -8.00
C LEU A 203 -15.48 -12.05 -7.42
N LEU A 204 -15.11 -12.57 -6.26
CA LEU A 204 -15.98 -13.43 -5.47
C LEU A 204 -16.73 -12.61 -4.41
N SER A 205 -18.00 -12.95 -4.20
CA SER A 205 -18.71 -12.53 -2.98
C SER A 205 -18.15 -13.30 -1.78
N ILE A 206 -18.11 -12.64 -0.63
CA ILE A 206 -17.80 -13.29 0.65
C ILE A 206 -19.02 -13.16 1.54
N ASN A 207 -19.48 -14.27 2.11
CA ASN A 207 -20.71 -14.34 2.90
C ASN A 207 -21.92 -13.71 2.14
N ASN A 208 -21.98 -13.92 0.82
CA ASN A 208 -22.96 -13.36 -0.13
C ASN A 208 -22.88 -11.83 -0.31
N VAL A 209 -21.81 -11.18 0.15
CA VAL A 209 -21.58 -9.75 -0.06
C VAL A 209 -20.50 -9.55 -1.12
N LEU A 210 -20.84 -8.89 -2.24
CA LEU A 210 -19.87 -8.53 -3.27
C LEU A 210 -19.08 -7.27 -2.82
N PRO A 211 -17.75 -7.25 -2.96
CA PRO A 211 -16.98 -6.04 -2.65
C PRO A 211 -17.32 -4.88 -3.60
N SER A 212 -17.66 -3.75 -3.03
CA SER A 212 -17.95 -2.49 -3.74
C SER A 212 -17.73 -1.31 -2.78
N ASN A 213 -17.60 -0.08 -3.31
CA ASN A 213 -17.53 1.10 -2.46
C ASN A 213 -18.72 1.21 -1.50
N GLN A 214 -19.91 0.83 -1.93
CA GLN A 214 -21.11 0.86 -1.10
C GLN A 214 -21.02 -0.16 0.05
N THR A 215 -20.60 -1.40 -0.21
CA THR A 215 -20.51 -2.45 0.80
C THR A 215 -19.32 -2.27 1.73
N ILE A 216 -18.25 -1.61 1.26
CA ILE A 216 -17.11 -1.17 2.10
C ILE A 216 -17.56 -0.04 3.02
N LYS A 217 -18.20 1.01 2.47
CA LYS A 217 -18.68 2.17 3.24
C LYS A 217 -19.70 1.79 4.32
N SER A 218 -20.58 0.85 4.04
CA SER A 218 -21.57 0.35 5.00
C SER A 218 -20.98 -0.64 6.04
N GLY A 219 -19.74 -1.12 5.85
CA GLY A 219 -19.15 -2.17 6.67
C GLY A 219 -19.70 -3.57 6.42
N SER A 220 -20.60 -3.75 5.43
CA SER A 220 -21.18 -5.07 5.13
C SER A 220 -20.19 -6.01 4.44
N TYR A 221 -19.18 -5.49 3.71
CA TYR A 221 -18.06 -6.29 3.23
C TYR A 221 -16.98 -6.36 4.29
N GLU A 222 -16.76 -7.53 4.87
CA GLU A 222 -15.93 -7.71 6.06
C GLU A 222 -14.42 -7.60 5.77
N ILE A 223 -13.96 -7.98 4.56
CA ILE A 223 -12.54 -7.99 4.23
C ILE A 223 -12.12 -6.60 3.72
N GLN A 224 -12.00 -5.66 4.64
CA GLN A 224 -11.61 -4.27 4.37
C GLN A 224 -10.51 -3.79 5.32
N ARG A 225 -9.82 -2.73 4.91
CA ARG A 225 -8.66 -2.20 5.64
C ARG A 225 -8.46 -0.72 5.35
N PRO A 226 -7.72 0.02 6.21
CA PRO A 226 -7.36 1.40 5.91
C PRO A 226 -6.23 1.48 4.88
N PHE A 227 -6.25 2.55 4.10
CA PHE A 227 -5.10 3.14 3.46
C PHE A 227 -4.60 4.29 4.32
N VAL A 228 -3.35 4.25 4.72
CA VAL A 228 -2.78 5.23 5.65
C VAL A 228 -1.57 5.93 5.04
N MET A 229 -1.45 7.20 5.35
CA MET A 229 -0.24 7.99 5.16
C MET A 229 0.57 7.94 6.46
N VAL A 230 1.84 7.62 6.34
CA VAL A 230 2.78 7.46 7.47
C VAL A 230 3.79 8.58 7.45
N THR A 231 3.98 9.21 8.60
CA THR A 231 4.97 10.28 8.80
C THR A 231 5.76 10.05 10.08
N LYS A 232 6.85 10.79 10.30
CA LYS A 232 7.54 10.80 11.58
C LYS A 232 6.78 11.64 12.59
N LYS A 233 6.63 11.12 13.79
CA LYS A 233 6.07 11.84 14.91
C LYS A 233 6.98 13.02 15.28
N ASP A 234 6.38 14.17 15.54
CA ASP A 234 7.06 15.38 15.99
C ASP A 234 8.18 15.91 15.04
N VAL A 235 8.18 15.45 13.78
CA VAL A 235 9.09 15.95 12.73
C VAL A 235 8.23 16.62 11.64
N PRO A 236 8.41 17.93 11.41
CA PRO A 236 7.65 18.65 10.40
C PRO A 236 7.99 18.10 8.99
N LEU A 237 6.98 17.98 8.16
CA LEU A 237 7.17 17.71 6.75
C LEU A 237 7.79 18.93 6.05
N SER A 238 8.40 18.72 4.88
CA SER A 238 8.75 19.81 3.99
C SER A 238 7.48 20.57 3.56
N LYS A 239 7.64 21.83 3.14
CA LYS A 239 6.48 22.67 2.73
C LYS A 239 5.55 21.92 1.78
N TRP A 240 6.08 21.40 0.71
CA TRP A 240 5.27 20.77 -0.33
C TRP A 240 4.71 19.41 0.09
N ALA A 241 5.43 18.65 0.91
CA ALA A 241 4.92 17.42 1.48
C ALA A 241 3.77 17.69 2.46
N GLN A 242 3.84 18.76 3.26
CA GLN A 242 2.74 19.17 4.13
C GLN A 242 1.53 19.63 3.32
N GLU A 243 1.73 20.45 2.29
CA GLU A 243 0.63 20.91 1.44
C GLU A 243 -0.05 19.74 0.72
N PHE A 244 0.72 18.73 0.25
CA PHE A 244 0.13 17.52 -0.32
C PHE A 244 -0.63 16.70 0.73
N PHE A 245 -0.05 16.54 1.91
CA PHE A 245 -0.68 15.80 3.02
C PHE A 245 -2.02 16.43 3.39
N ASP A 246 -2.07 17.75 3.56
CA ASP A 246 -3.28 18.50 3.90
C ASP A 246 -4.31 18.44 2.76
N PHE A 247 -3.87 18.58 1.50
CA PHE A 247 -4.73 18.41 0.33
C PHE A 247 -5.36 17.02 0.30
N ALA A 248 -4.56 15.97 0.47
CA ALA A 248 -5.03 14.58 0.40
C ALA A 248 -6.11 14.26 1.46
N LEU A 249 -6.08 14.95 2.61
CA LEU A 249 -7.05 14.80 3.71
C LEU A 249 -8.20 15.81 3.63
N SER A 250 -8.17 16.74 2.69
CA SER A 250 -9.19 17.75 2.56
C SER A 250 -10.51 17.19 1.97
N PRO A 251 -11.67 17.80 2.26
CA PRO A 251 -12.92 17.43 1.61
C PRO A 251 -12.87 17.52 0.07
N ASP A 252 -12.04 18.42 -0.48
CA ASP A 252 -11.88 18.59 -1.93
C ASP A 252 -11.22 17.36 -2.60
N ALA A 253 -10.44 16.59 -1.85
CA ALA A 253 -9.83 15.35 -2.34
C ALA A 253 -10.82 14.19 -2.43
N ASN A 254 -11.92 14.20 -1.69
CA ASN A 254 -12.86 13.07 -1.59
C ASN A 254 -13.38 12.60 -2.95
N LYS A 255 -13.74 13.52 -3.84
CA LYS A 255 -14.19 13.18 -5.21
C LYS A 255 -13.13 12.41 -6.01
N TRP A 256 -11.85 12.68 -5.76
CA TRP A 256 -10.73 12.02 -6.43
C TRP A 256 -10.43 10.65 -5.80
N ILE A 257 -10.56 10.55 -4.49
CA ILE A 257 -10.46 9.31 -3.74
C ILE A 257 -11.58 8.36 -4.18
N GLU A 258 -12.83 8.83 -4.27
CA GLU A 258 -13.96 8.05 -4.79
C GLU A 258 -13.76 7.64 -6.26
N LYS A 259 -13.24 8.55 -7.12
CA LYS A 259 -12.89 8.24 -8.51
C LYS A 259 -11.82 7.15 -8.61
N ALA A 260 -10.91 7.08 -7.65
CA ALA A 260 -9.95 5.99 -7.55
C ALA A 260 -10.58 4.64 -7.17
N GLY A 261 -11.81 4.61 -6.67
CA GLY A 261 -12.53 3.40 -6.28
C GLY A 261 -12.30 3.01 -4.82
N VAL A 262 -11.95 3.97 -3.96
CA VAL A 262 -11.80 3.78 -2.51
C VAL A 262 -12.75 4.71 -1.75
N VAL A 263 -13.03 4.42 -0.49
CA VAL A 263 -13.96 5.18 0.35
C VAL A 263 -13.17 6.19 1.18
N PRO A 264 -13.39 7.52 1.04
CA PRO A 264 -12.72 8.53 1.87
C PRO A 264 -12.92 8.26 3.36
N ALA A 265 -11.93 8.63 4.18
CA ALA A 265 -12.01 8.47 5.64
C ALA A 265 -12.85 9.56 6.30
N ASN A 266 -13.05 10.72 5.63
CA ASN A 266 -13.75 11.92 6.14
C ASN A 266 -15.19 12.01 5.61
#